data_53502d84afbd71923c4cc7c0c3c11f37
#
_entry.id   53502d84afbd71923c4cc7c0c3c11f37
#
_cell.length_a   1.000
_cell.length_b   1.000
_cell.length_c   1.000
_cell.angle_alpha   90.00
_cell.angle_beta   90.00
_cell.angle_gamma   90.00
#
_symmetry.space_group_name_H-M   'P 1'
#
loop_
_entity.id
_entity.type
_entity.pdbx_description
1 polymer ?
#
loop_
_entity_poly.entity_id
_entity_poly.type
_entity_poly.pdbx_seq_one_letter_code
_entity_poly.pdbx_strand_id
1 'polypeptide(L)'
;VLLTRPERGVLNFMKNTKVLSRIRRKKGIRKRIFGTSEKPRLTVFRSAKNIYAQAIDDDEGKTLISLSTLSPEVKKEISYGGNINAAEVTGKLLNKKLKEKGVSQVVFDRNGYLFHGRIKSLADQIELKKKQ
;
A
#
# COMPACT_ATOMS: atom_id res chain seq x y z
N VAL A 1 -15.19 36.00 -5.23
CA VAL A 1 -15.10 34.64 -4.75
C VAL A 1 -15.14 34.65 -3.23
N LEU A 2 -16.18 34.05 -2.68
CA LEU A 2 -16.29 33.88 -1.26
C LEU A 2 -15.37 32.76 -0.80
N LEU A 3 -14.33 33.14 -0.07
CA LEU A 3 -13.48 32.14 0.59
C LEU A 3 -14.21 31.64 1.83
N THR A 4 -14.75 30.45 1.75
CA THR A 4 -15.34 29.77 2.91
C THR A 4 -14.24 29.24 3.82
N ARG A 5 -14.44 29.37 5.13
CA ARG A 5 -13.54 28.73 6.07
C ARG A 5 -13.64 27.21 5.91
N PRO A 6 -12.51 26.48 5.89
CA PRO A 6 -12.55 25.03 5.92
C PRO A 6 -13.28 24.54 7.17
N GLU A 7 -13.96 23.43 7.07
CA GLU A 7 -14.60 22.81 8.22
C GLU A 7 -13.54 22.44 9.28
N ARG A 8 -13.97 22.37 10.53
CA ARG A 8 -13.09 22.09 11.68
C ARG A 8 -12.27 20.82 11.50
N GLY A 9 -12.86 19.76 10.95
CA GLY A 9 -12.16 18.50 10.69
C GLY A 9 -11.02 18.65 9.69
N VAL A 10 -11.25 19.46 8.63
CA VAL A 10 -10.23 19.76 7.62
C VAL A 10 -9.08 20.55 8.22
N LEU A 11 -9.37 21.54 9.06
CA LEU A 11 -8.34 22.32 9.76
C LEU A 11 -7.48 21.43 10.66
N ASN A 12 -8.11 20.52 11.41
CA ASN A 12 -7.39 19.59 12.27
C ASN A 12 -6.49 18.63 11.47
N PHE A 13 -6.98 18.14 10.33
CA PHE A 13 -6.20 17.32 9.41
C PHE A 13 -4.98 18.10 8.89
N MET A 14 -5.16 19.33 8.44
CA MET A 14 -4.08 20.16 7.91
C MET A 14 -3.02 20.50 8.95
N LYS A 15 -3.39 20.55 10.24
CA LYS A 15 -2.46 20.81 11.34
C LYS A 15 -1.71 19.55 11.80
N ASN A 16 -2.12 18.38 11.36
CA ASN A 16 -1.46 17.13 11.75
C ASN A 16 -0.14 16.99 11.00
N THR A 17 0.97 17.27 11.69
CA THR A 17 2.31 17.24 11.09
C THR A 17 2.71 15.85 10.58
N LYS A 18 2.26 14.77 11.23
CA LYS A 18 2.54 13.39 10.79
C LYS A 18 1.87 13.08 9.47
N VAL A 19 0.61 13.50 9.30
CA VAL A 19 -0.15 13.33 8.06
C VAL A 19 0.48 14.14 6.94
N LEU A 20 0.82 15.41 7.20
CA LEU A 20 1.46 16.28 6.20
C LEU A 20 2.82 15.73 5.77
N SER A 21 3.61 15.23 6.71
CA SER A 21 4.91 14.62 6.41
C SER A 21 4.76 13.39 5.53
N ARG A 22 3.76 12.55 5.81
CA ARG A 22 3.46 11.37 4.99
C ARG A 22 3.08 11.76 3.57
N ILE A 23 2.22 12.76 3.40
CA ILE A 23 1.80 13.26 2.09
C ILE A 23 3.01 13.74 1.29
N ARG A 24 3.92 14.47 1.93
CA ARG A 24 5.15 14.97 1.30
C ARG A 24 6.03 13.81 0.83
N ARG A 25 6.24 12.80 1.67
CA ARG A 25 7.02 11.61 1.31
C ARG A 25 6.37 10.85 0.14
N LYS A 26 5.06 10.70 0.17
CA LYS A 26 4.29 10.06 -0.90
C LYS A 26 4.50 10.74 -2.23
N LYS A 27 4.41 12.07 -2.28
CA LYS A 27 4.66 12.85 -3.50
C LYS A 27 6.08 12.65 -4.03
N GLY A 28 7.08 12.64 -3.15
CA GLY A 28 8.46 12.42 -3.53
C GLY A 28 8.69 11.04 -4.13
N ILE A 29 8.10 10.02 -3.54
CA ILE A 29 8.17 8.64 -4.04
C ILE A 29 7.51 8.54 -5.42
N ARG A 30 6.30 9.11 -5.59
CA ARG A 30 5.55 9.04 -6.84
C ARG A 30 6.24 9.72 -8.02
N LYS A 31 7.15 10.65 -7.76
CA LYS A 31 7.98 11.27 -8.82
C LYS A 31 9.01 10.30 -9.40
N ARG A 32 9.39 9.26 -8.66
CA ARG A 32 10.49 8.36 -9.01
C ARG A 32 10.03 6.99 -9.46
N ILE A 33 8.77 6.62 -9.18
CA ILE A 33 8.27 5.28 -9.46
C ILE A 33 6.99 5.32 -10.30
N PHE A 34 6.88 4.36 -11.20
CA PHE A 34 5.76 4.23 -12.12
C PHE A 34 5.56 2.75 -12.42
N GLY A 35 4.32 2.26 -12.34
CA GLY A 35 3.99 0.86 -12.58
C GLY A 35 3.52 0.61 -14.00
N THR A 36 3.89 -0.55 -14.54
CA THR A 36 3.43 -1.04 -15.85
C THR A 36 2.79 -2.40 -15.68
N SER A 37 2.23 -2.97 -16.75
CA SER A 37 1.65 -4.31 -16.70
C SER A 37 2.71 -5.39 -16.41
N GLU A 38 3.94 -5.19 -16.89
CA GLU A 38 5.04 -6.11 -16.66
C GLU A 38 5.70 -5.92 -15.29
N LYS A 39 5.70 -4.70 -14.80
CA LYS A 39 6.30 -4.31 -13.54
C LYS A 39 5.34 -3.39 -12.79
N PRO A 40 4.24 -3.95 -12.25
CA PRO A 40 3.23 -3.12 -11.59
C PRO A 40 3.75 -2.44 -10.33
N ARG A 41 3.15 -1.31 -10.02
CA ARG A 41 3.44 -0.58 -8.79
C ARG A 41 2.64 -1.21 -7.65
N LEU A 42 3.35 -1.82 -6.71
CA LEU A 42 2.74 -2.41 -5.53
C LEU A 42 2.67 -1.35 -4.44
N THR A 43 1.47 -0.81 -4.23
CA THR A 43 1.23 0.21 -3.22
C THR A 43 0.51 -0.39 -2.00
N VAL A 44 0.79 0.16 -0.83
CA VAL A 44 0.22 -0.29 0.43
C VAL A 44 -0.49 0.85 1.15
N PHE A 45 -1.50 0.50 1.91
CA PHE A 45 -2.19 1.42 2.80
C PHE A 45 -2.48 0.70 4.11
N ARG A 46 -2.29 1.37 5.24
CA ARG A 46 -2.62 0.81 6.54
C ARG A 46 -3.55 1.71 7.33
N SER A 47 -4.48 1.08 8.03
CA SER A 47 -5.28 1.71 9.07
C SER A 47 -4.87 1.10 10.42
N ALA A 48 -5.51 1.52 11.51
CA ALA A 48 -5.23 0.95 12.83
C ALA A 48 -5.48 -0.57 12.87
N LYS A 49 -6.52 -1.04 12.19
CA LYS A 49 -7.00 -2.43 12.29
C LYS A 49 -6.72 -3.29 11.06
N ASN A 50 -6.28 -2.70 9.95
CA ASN A 50 -6.12 -3.45 8.70
C ASN A 50 -4.95 -2.94 7.87
N ILE A 51 -4.52 -3.77 6.92
CA ILE A 51 -3.55 -3.40 5.91
C ILE A 51 -4.10 -3.79 4.53
N TYR A 52 -3.79 -2.98 3.53
CA TYR A 52 -4.28 -3.13 2.15
C TYR A 52 -3.10 -3.05 1.19
N ALA A 53 -3.16 -3.82 0.11
CA ALA A 53 -2.16 -3.79 -0.93
C ALA A 53 -2.80 -3.88 -2.30
N GLN A 54 -2.25 -3.15 -3.27
CA GLN A 54 -2.73 -3.14 -4.65
C GLN A 54 -1.55 -3.16 -5.59
N ALA A 55 -1.65 -3.96 -6.66
CA ALA A 55 -0.70 -3.93 -7.76
C ALA A 55 -1.36 -3.15 -8.91
N ILE A 56 -0.75 -2.04 -9.31
CA ILE A 56 -1.35 -1.06 -10.21
C ILE A 56 -0.52 -0.92 -11.48
N ASP A 57 -1.21 -0.94 -12.63
CA ASP A 57 -0.67 -0.56 -13.92
C ASP A 57 -1.01 0.92 -14.15
N ASP A 58 0.00 1.79 -14.03
CA ASP A 58 -0.18 3.23 -14.18
C ASP A 58 -0.32 3.65 -15.65
N ASP A 59 0.15 2.83 -16.61
CA ASP A 59 -0.02 3.11 -18.04
C ASP A 59 -1.50 3.09 -18.43
N GLU A 60 -2.24 2.10 -17.95
CA GLU A 60 -3.66 1.95 -18.25
C GLU A 60 -4.57 2.45 -17.13
N GLY A 61 -4.00 2.84 -15.99
CA GLY A 61 -4.75 3.33 -14.85
C GLY A 61 -5.65 2.28 -14.21
N LYS A 62 -5.22 1.02 -14.17
CA LYS A 62 -6.03 -0.05 -13.58
C LYS A 62 -5.30 -0.83 -12.51
N THR A 63 -6.08 -1.36 -11.57
CA THR A 63 -5.59 -2.25 -10.51
C THR A 63 -5.62 -3.69 -11.00
N LEU A 64 -4.47 -4.35 -11.03
CA LEU A 64 -4.35 -5.74 -11.48
C LEU A 64 -4.73 -6.72 -10.37
N ILE A 65 -4.30 -6.44 -9.14
CA ILE A 65 -4.55 -7.27 -7.96
C ILE A 65 -4.82 -6.35 -6.78
N SER A 66 -5.80 -6.71 -5.97
CA SER A 66 -6.11 -6.04 -4.70
C SER A 66 -6.29 -7.09 -3.62
N LEU A 67 -5.66 -6.90 -2.48
CA LEU A 67 -5.75 -7.81 -1.34
C LEU A 67 -5.65 -7.03 -0.04
N SER A 68 -6.35 -7.47 0.98
CA SER A 68 -6.29 -6.84 2.29
C SER A 68 -6.54 -7.87 3.39
N THR A 69 -6.32 -7.45 4.64
CA THR A 69 -6.68 -8.26 5.82
C THR A 69 -8.18 -8.49 5.92
N LEU A 70 -9.01 -7.73 5.18
CA LEU A 70 -10.46 -7.92 5.09
C LEU A 70 -10.85 -8.96 4.03
N SER A 71 -9.94 -9.33 3.15
CA SER A 71 -10.22 -10.32 2.10
C SER A 71 -10.50 -11.70 2.74
N PRO A 72 -11.49 -12.46 2.23
CA PRO A 72 -11.84 -13.75 2.82
C PRO A 72 -10.67 -14.72 2.96
N GLU A 73 -9.78 -14.78 1.97
CA GLU A 73 -8.61 -15.65 1.97
C GLU A 73 -7.65 -15.33 3.11
N VAL A 74 -7.52 -14.05 3.47
CA VAL A 74 -6.67 -13.61 4.57
C VAL A 74 -7.36 -13.82 5.90
N LYS A 75 -8.65 -13.49 5.99
CA LYS A 75 -9.43 -13.62 7.22
C LYS A 75 -9.45 -15.04 7.79
N LYS A 76 -9.40 -16.04 6.95
CA LYS A 76 -9.35 -17.45 7.38
C LYS A 76 -8.12 -17.74 8.24
N GLU A 77 -7.02 -17.04 8.03
CA GLU A 77 -5.72 -17.35 8.58
C GLU A 77 -5.29 -16.41 9.69
N ILE A 78 -6.07 -15.36 9.95
CA ILE A 78 -5.73 -14.37 10.98
C ILE A 78 -6.89 -14.17 11.95
N SER A 79 -6.53 -13.81 13.20
CA SER A 79 -7.50 -13.45 14.23
C SER A 79 -7.69 -11.93 14.33
N TYR A 80 -6.66 -11.15 13.99
CA TYR A 80 -6.68 -9.70 14.05
C TYR A 80 -5.87 -9.11 12.88
N GLY A 81 -6.44 -8.09 12.21
CA GLY A 81 -5.87 -7.54 10.98
C GLY A 81 -4.82 -6.45 11.18
N GLY A 82 -4.65 -5.93 12.38
CA GLY A 82 -3.79 -4.77 12.64
C GLY A 82 -2.40 -5.07 13.17
N ASN A 83 -1.93 -6.32 13.10
CA ASN A 83 -0.63 -6.72 13.61
C ASN A 83 0.33 -7.16 12.50
N ILE A 84 1.59 -7.43 12.89
CA ILE A 84 2.64 -7.87 11.96
C ILE A 84 2.31 -9.22 11.34
N ASN A 85 1.76 -10.15 12.11
CA ASN A 85 1.37 -11.46 11.61
C ASN A 85 0.34 -11.34 10.47
N ALA A 86 -0.66 -10.46 10.63
CA ALA A 86 -1.66 -10.22 9.58
C ALA A 86 -1.02 -9.67 8.30
N ALA A 87 -0.03 -8.77 8.43
CA ALA A 87 0.70 -8.23 7.31
C ALA A 87 1.54 -9.30 6.60
N GLU A 88 2.16 -10.21 7.35
CA GLU A 88 2.90 -11.35 6.78
C GLU A 88 1.99 -12.26 5.97
N VAL A 89 0.84 -12.64 6.52
CA VAL A 89 -0.13 -13.50 5.83
C VAL A 89 -0.63 -12.83 4.56
N THR A 90 -0.96 -11.54 4.63
CA THR A 90 -1.40 -10.76 3.47
C THR A 90 -0.31 -10.74 2.40
N GLY A 91 0.93 -10.51 2.81
CA GLY A 91 2.08 -10.48 1.90
C GLY A 91 2.33 -11.83 1.21
N LYS A 92 2.22 -12.93 1.94
CA LYS A 92 2.37 -14.29 1.37
C LYS A 92 1.32 -14.59 0.32
N LEU A 93 0.06 -14.28 0.61
CA LEU A 93 -1.04 -14.49 -0.34
C LEU A 93 -0.91 -13.57 -1.54
N LEU A 94 -0.49 -12.32 -1.33
CA LEU A 94 -0.25 -11.38 -2.42
C LEU A 94 0.87 -11.88 -3.34
N ASN A 95 1.96 -12.38 -2.78
CA ASN A 95 3.08 -12.96 -3.53
C ASN A 95 2.61 -14.11 -4.41
N LYS A 96 1.79 -15.00 -3.85
CA LYS A 96 1.19 -16.13 -4.59
C LYS A 96 0.34 -15.63 -5.75
N LYS A 97 -0.53 -14.65 -5.52
CA LYS A 97 -1.42 -14.09 -6.55
C LYS A 97 -0.62 -13.41 -7.67
N LEU A 98 0.45 -12.71 -7.33
CA LEU A 98 1.33 -12.08 -8.33
C LEU A 98 1.99 -13.13 -9.21
N LYS A 99 2.51 -14.20 -8.62
CA LYS A 99 3.11 -15.30 -9.37
C LYS A 99 2.09 -15.99 -10.29
N GLU A 100 0.88 -16.21 -9.81
CA GLU A 100 -0.20 -16.82 -10.60
C GLU A 100 -0.57 -15.96 -11.82
N LYS A 101 -0.43 -14.65 -11.73
CA LYS A 101 -0.66 -13.73 -12.85
C LYS A 101 0.55 -13.58 -13.78
N GLY A 102 1.64 -14.28 -13.49
CA GLY A 102 2.84 -14.21 -14.31
C GLY A 102 3.67 -12.94 -14.09
N VAL A 103 3.45 -12.24 -13.00
CA VAL A 103 4.24 -11.04 -12.65
C VAL A 103 5.56 -11.49 -12.04
N SER A 104 6.68 -11.08 -12.64
CA SER A 104 8.03 -11.44 -12.17
C SER A 104 8.75 -10.31 -11.46
N GLN A 105 8.26 -9.08 -11.59
CA GLN A 105 8.87 -7.89 -10.98
C GLN A 105 7.78 -6.93 -10.52
N VAL A 106 8.06 -6.20 -9.45
CA VAL A 106 7.19 -5.13 -8.95
C VAL A 106 8.02 -3.92 -8.57
N VAL A 107 7.40 -2.74 -8.64
CA VAL A 107 7.96 -1.51 -8.09
C VAL A 107 7.25 -1.26 -6.77
N PHE A 108 7.97 -1.31 -5.66
CA PHE A 108 7.35 -1.17 -4.35
C PHE A 108 7.14 0.31 -4.01
N ASP A 109 5.89 0.67 -3.72
CA ASP A 109 5.48 2.00 -3.30
C ASP A 109 5.03 1.95 -1.84
N ARG A 110 5.87 2.44 -0.94
CA ARG A 110 5.52 2.49 0.49
C ARG A 110 4.46 3.53 0.83
N ASN A 111 3.97 4.27 -0.16
CA ASN A 111 2.85 5.22 -0.03
C ASN A 111 3.09 6.27 1.06
N GLY A 112 4.34 6.68 1.26
CA GLY A 112 4.74 7.68 2.25
C GLY A 112 4.86 7.18 3.68
N TYR A 113 4.50 5.92 3.95
CA TYR A 113 4.76 5.31 5.27
C TYR A 113 6.26 5.03 5.43
N LEU A 114 6.71 4.96 6.66
CA LEU A 114 8.08 4.49 6.94
C LEU A 114 8.16 3.00 6.61
N PHE A 115 9.29 2.57 6.05
CA PHE A 115 9.53 1.16 5.74
C PHE A 115 9.88 0.41 7.01
N HIS A 116 8.87 0.15 7.82
CA HIS A 116 8.97 -0.38 9.17
C HIS A 116 7.68 -1.10 9.57
N GLY A 117 7.76 -2.00 10.53
CA GLY A 117 6.60 -2.69 11.11
C GLY A 117 5.80 -3.47 10.05
N ARG A 118 4.49 -3.22 10.02
CA ARG A 118 3.57 -3.93 9.13
C ARG A 118 3.90 -3.74 7.64
N ILE A 119 4.32 -2.54 7.25
CA ILE A 119 4.68 -2.25 5.85
C ILE A 119 5.87 -3.10 5.42
N LYS A 120 6.92 -3.12 6.23
CA LYS A 120 8.13 -3.92 5.98
C LYS A 120 7.79 -5.41 5.99
N SER A 121 6.98 -5.85 6.94
CA SER A 121 6.60 -7.25 7.09
C SER A 121 5.85 -7.78 5.85
N LEU A 122 4.95 -6.99 5.30
CA LEU A 122 4.26 -7.34 4.06
C LEU A 122 5.24 -7.38 2.89
N ALA A 123 6.08 -6.36 2.74
CA ALA A 123 7.03 -6.26 1.64
C ALA A 123 8.06 -7.39 1.65
N ASP A 124 8.50 -7.82 2.83
CA ASP A 124 9.47 -8.91 2.98
C ASP A 124 8.93 -10.26 2.48
N GLN A 125 7.61 -10.43 2.41
CA GLN A 125 7.00 -11.65 1.90
C GLN A 125 6.96 -11.71 0.38
N ILE A 126 7.20 -10.59 -0.30
CA ILE A 126 7.21 -10.56 -1.76
C ILE A 126 8.58 -11.02 -2.25
N GLU A 127 8.61 -12.21 -2.83
CA GLU A 127 9.84 -12.86 -3.33
C GLU A 127 10.25 -12.38 -4.72
N LEU A 128 9.40 -11.58 -5.35
CA LEU A 128 9.65 -11.05 -6.69
C LEU A 128 10.71 -9.95 -6.63
N LYS A 129 11.38 -9.73 -7.77
CA LYS A 129 12.35 -8.66 -7.89
C LYS A 129 11.68 -7.31 -7.64
N LYS A 130 12.12 -6.61 -6.60
CA LYS A 130 11.55 -5.32 -6.19
C LYS A 130 12.51 -4.21 -6.55
N LYS A 131 11.96 -3.12 -7.09
CA LYS A 131 12.68 -1.89 -7.32
C LYS A 131 11.96 -0.76 -6.58
N GLN A 132 12.72 0.04 -5.86
CA GLN A 132 12.20 1.23 -5.19
C GLN A 132 12.49 2.49 -6.00
#